data_fc96c77293f204b7b0b4b86e35e046c5
#
_entry.id   fc96c77293f204b7b0b4b86e35e046c5
#
_cell.length_a   1.000
_cell.length_b   1.000
_cell.length_c   1.000
_cell.angle_alpha   90.00
_cell.angle_beta   90.00
_cell.angle_gamma   90.00
#
_symmetry.space_group_name_H-M   'P 1'
#
loop_
_entity.id
_entity.type
_entity.pdbx_description
1 polymer ?
#
loop_
_entity_poly.entity_id
_entity_poly.type
_entity_poly.pdbx_seq_one_letter_code
_entity_poly.pdbx_strand_id
1 'polypeptide(L)'
;SEGGKMEIKVIGAGCKECDTLYQNVKDAVKELGKEAKIEKVEELIEIVKLGVLSAPSLMIDGKLVVSGRVPGVGELKKLLS
;
A
#
# COMPACT_ATOMS: atom_id res chain seq x y z
N SER A 1 -13.96 0.40 -6.91
CA SER A 1 -13.46 1.74 -6.60
C SER A 1 -14.34 2.78 -7.25
N GLU A 2 -14.46 3.93 -6.64
CA GLU A 2 -15.32 4.99 -7.11
C GLU A 2 -14.62 5.90 -8.10
N GLY A 3 -15.31 6.21 -9.19
CA GLY A 3 -14.84 7.23 -10.12
C GLY A 3 -13.46 7.03 -10.70
N GLY A 4 -12.99 5.80 -10.73
CA GLY A 4 -11.68 5.49 -11.25
C GLY A 4 -10.54 5.71 -10.27
N LYS A 5 -10.82 6.04 -9.02
CA LYS A 5 -9.78 6.16 -8.00
C LYS A 5 -9.24 4.80 -7.62
N MET A 6 -7.93 4.71 -7.58
CA MET A 6 -7.25 3.51 -7.13
C MET A 6 -7.32 3.43 -5.60
N GLU A 7 -7.61 2.25 -5.07
CA GLU A 7 -7.59 2.03 -3.63
C GLU A 7 -6.30 1.32 -3.26
N ILE A 8 -5.52 1.95 -2.40
CA ILE A 8 -4.23 1.42 -1.97
C ILE A 8 -4.27 1.24 -0.46
N LYS A 9 -3.92 0.05 0.01
CA LYS A 9 -3.83 -0.23 1.43
C LYS A 9 -2.40 -0.58 1.78
N VAL A 10 -1.84 0.18 2.72
CA VAL A 10 -0.52 -0.09 3.28
C VAL A 10 -0.75 -0.82 4.59
N ILE A 11 -0.35 -2.08 4.65
CA ILE A 11 -0.69 -2.97 5.74
C ILE A 11 0.51 -3.22 6.63
N GLY A 12 0.34 -2.97 7.91
CA GLY A 12 1.38 -3.22 8.88
C GLY A 12 1.18 -2.38 10.12
N ALA A 13 1.57 -2.92 11.26
CA ALA A 13 1.37 -2.27 12.54
C ALA A 13 2.70 -1.99 13.24
N GLY A 14 2.88 -0.71 13.62
CA GLY A 14 3.94 -0.32 14.55
C GLY A 14 5.37 -0.51 14.08
N CYS A 15 5.66 -0.40 12.78
CA CYS A 15 7.02 -0.56 12.30
C CYS A 15 7.46 0.60 11.42
N LYS A 16 8.78 0.88 11.43
CA LYS A 16 9.34 1.93 10.59
C LYS A 16 9.20 1.61 9.11
N GLU A 17 9.30 0.34 8.76
CA GLU A 17 9.18 -0.10 7.38
C GLU A 17 7.79 0.17 6.82
N CYS A 18 6.77 0.05 7.66
CA CYS A 18 5.40 0.37 7.26
C CYS A 18 5.25 1.85 6.95
N ASP A 19 5.86 2.71 7.77
CA ASP A 19 5.84 4.14 7.54
C ASP A 19 6.61 4.50 6.26
N THR A 20 7.75 3.85 6.04
CA THR A 20 8.54 4.06 4.83
C THR A 20 7.75 3.66 3.59
N LEU A 21 7.08 2.52 3.64
CA LEU A 21 6.25 2.06 2.54
C LEU A 21 5.12 3.05 2.27
N TYR A 22 4.46 3.51 3.30
CA TYR A 22 3.38 4.48 3.16
C TYR A 22 3.86 5.75 2.47
N GLN A 23 5.01 6.28 2.90
CA GLN A 23 5.57 7.48 2.29
C GLN A 23 5.98 7.23 0.84
N ASN A 24 6.58 6.08 0.56
CA ASN A 24 6.97 5.74 -0.81
C ASN A 24 5.75 5.63 -1.73
N VAL A 25 4.65 5.08 -1.23
CA VAL A 25 3.41 4.99 -1.99
C VAL A 25 2.87 6.38 -2.31
N LYS A 26 2.86 7.27 -1.32
CA LYS A 26 2.40 8.64 -1.52
C LYS A 26 3.25 9.36 -2.58
N ASP A 27 4.56 9.19 -2.50
CA ASP A 27 5.47 9.82 -3.44
C ASP A 27 5.26 9.27 -4.86
N ALA A 28 5.08 7.95 -4.98
CA ALA A 28 4.85 7.33 -6.28
C ALA A 28 3.55 7.82 -6.92
N VAL A 29 2.48 7.89 -6.15
CA VAL A 29 1.19 8.37 -6.64
C VAL A 29 1.30 9.83 -7.08
N LYS A 30 2.01 10.64 -6.31
CA LYS A 30 2.20 12.04 -6.64
C LYS A 30 2.99 12.20 -7.94
N GLU A 31 4.05 11.42 -8.12
CA GLU A 31 4.85 11.49 -9.33
C GLU A 31 4.10 11.04 -10.56
N LEU A 32 3.20 10.08 -10.42
CA LEU A 32 2.36 9.60 -11.51
C LEU A 32 1.20 10.54 -11.81
N GLY A 33 0.88 11.46 -10.91
CA GLY A 33 -0.25 12.35 -11.07
C GLY A 33 -1.59 11.63 -11.03
N LYS A 34 -1.65 10.48 -10.38
CA LYS A 34 -2.89 9.71 -10.29
C LYS A 34 -3.68 10.04 -9.04
N GLU A 35 -4.99 9.85 -9.12
CA GLU A 35 -5.83 9.95 -7.95
C GLU A 35 -5.90 8.57 -7.31
N ALA A 36 -5.60 8.52 -6.02
CA ALA A 36 -5.64 7.27 -5.27
C ALA A 36 -6.03 7.55 -3.84
N LYS A 37 -6.77 6.62 -3.26
CA LYS A 37 -7.08 6.63 -1.85
C LYS A 37 -6.06 5.72 -1.16
N ILE A 38 -5.23 6.31 -0.31
CA ILE A 38 -4.20 5.57 0.40
C ILE A 38 -4.63 5.42 1.84
N GLU A 39 -4.72 4.19 2.29
CA GLU A 39 -5.17 3.89 3.63
C GLU A 39 -4.13 3.06 4.37
N LYS A 40 -3.86 3.41 5.62
CA LYS A 40 -3.01 2.59 6.50
C LYS A 40 -3.88 1.60 7.25
N VAL A 41 -3.55 0.32 7.15
CA VAL A 41 -4.24 -0.73 7.88
C VAL A 41 -3.31 -1.21 8.99
N GLU A 42 -3.58 -0.79 10.21
CA GLU A 42 -2.70 -1.06 11.34
C GLU A 42 -3.31 -2.02 12.38
N GLU A 43 -4.60 -2.23 12.32
CA GLU A 43 -5.28 -3.11 13.27
C GLU A 43 -5.07 -4.57 12.90
N LEU A 44 -4.61 -5.36 13.87
CA LEU A 44 -4.33 -6.77 13.65
C LEU A 44 -5.55 -7.52 13.13
N ILE A 45 -6.72 -7.22 13.67
CA ILE A 45 -7.96 -7.88 13.24
C ILE A 45 -8.24 -7.60 11.77
N GLU A 46 -8.04 -6.36 11.33
CA GLU A 46 -8.25 -6.00 9.93
C GLU A 46 -7.24 -6.70 9.03
N ILE A 47 -5.98 -6.78 9.47
CA ILE A 47 -4.93 -7.46 8.72
C ILE A 47 -5.28 -8.94 8.52
N VAL A 48 -5.75 -9.59 9.57
CA VAL A 48 -6.14 -11.00 9.50
C VAL A 48 -7.33 -11.19 8.57
N LYS A 49 -8.30 -10.30 8.63
CA LYS A 49 -9.48 -10.36 7.76
C LYS A 49 -9.12 -10.25 6.28
N LEU A 50 -8.08 -9.49 5.98
CA LEU A 50 -7.61 -9.34 4.60
C LEU A 50 -6.79 -10.54 4.12
N GLY A 51 -6.49 -11.48 5.03
CA GLY A 51 -5.70 -12.65 4.68
C GLY A 51 -4.21 -12.36 4.51
N VAL A 52 -3.73 -11.26 5.05
CA VAL A 52 -2.33 -10.86 4.94
C VAL A 52 -1.55 -11.41 6.11
N LEU A 53 -0.49 -12.16 5.84
CA LEU A 53 0.30 -12.83 6.87
C LEU A 53 1.66 -12.18 7.12
N SER A 54 2.06 -11.24 6.30
CA SER A 54 3.36 -10.58 6.41
C SER A 54 3.18 -9.07 6.45
N ALA A 55 4.12 -8.38 7.09
CA ALA A 55 4.13 -6.92 7.15
C ALA A 55 5.57 -6.44 6.94
N PRO A 56 5.76 -5.32 6.26
CA PRO A 56 4.74 -4.51 5.62
C PRO A 56 4.23 -5.13 4.33
N SER A 57 2.98 -4.86 3.99
CA SER A 57 2.38 -5.39 2.76
C SER A 57 1.61 -4.29 2.05
N LEU A 58 1.38 -4.48 0.77
CA LEU A 58 0.68 -3.50 -0.05
C LEU A 58 -0.41 -4.16 -0.87
N MET A 59 -1.61 -3.61 -0.78
CA MET A 59 -2.73 -4.06 -1.61
C MET A 59 -3.16 -2.92 -2.52
N ILE A 60 -3.46 -3.25 -3.76
CA ILE A 60 -3.96 -2.30 -4.74
C ILE A 60 -5.25 -2.87 -5.31
N ASP A 61 -6.36 -2.12 -5.15
CA ASP A 61 -7.69 -2.51 -5.62
C ASP A 61 -8.07 -3.93 -5.18
N GLY A 62 -7.76 -4.26 -3.93
CA GLY A 62 -8.11 -5.55 -3.34
C GLY A 62 -7.13 -6.67 -3.65
N LYS A 63 -6.05 -6.39 -4.37
CA LYS A 63 -5.03 -7.40 -4.67
C LYS A 63 -3.76 -7.16 -3.86
N LEU A 64 -3.23 -8.21 -3.27
CA LEU A 64 -1.95 -8.16 -2.56
C LEU A 64 -0.83 -8.17 -3.60
N VAL A 65 -0.09 -7.08 -3.69
CA VAL A 65 0.97 -6.94 -4.69
C VAL A 65 2.37 -6.95 -4.09
N VAL A 66 2.50 -6.62 -2.81
CA VAL A 66 3.77 -6.66 -2.10
C VAL A 66 3.54 -7.30 -0.74
N SER A 67 4.42 -8.19 -0.34
CA SER A 67 4.30 -8.88 0.93
C SER A 67 5.67 -9.01 1.59
N GLY A 68 5.80 -8.44 2.79
CA GLY A 68 7.00 -8.60 3.61
C GLY A 68 8.21 -7.80 3.16
N ARG A 69 8.04 -6.76 2.35
CA ARG A 69 9.16 -5.93 1.92
C ARG A 69 8.71 -4.50 1.62
N VAL A 70 9.67 -3.61 1.47
CA VAL A 70 9.40 -2.20 1.16
C VAL A 70 9.95 -1.90 -0.24
N PRO A 71 9.09 -1.84 -1.25
CA PRO A 71 9.54 -1.44 -2.58
C PRO A 71 9.88 0.05 -2.61
N GLY A 72 10.81 0.43 -3.46
CA GLY A 72 11.13 1.83 -3.66
C GLY A 72 10.11 2.53 -4.52
N VAL A 73 10.21 3.85 -4.61
CA VAL A 73 9.28 4.67 -5.39
C VAL A 73 9.26 4.23 -6.85
N GLY A 74 10.42 3.91 -7.43
CA GLY A 74 10.48 3.46 -8.82
C GLY A 74 9.69 2.20 -9.06
N GLU A 75 9.80 1.22 -8.19
CA GLU A 75 9.05 -0.02 -8.31
C GLU A 75 7.54 0.22 -8.12
N LEU A 76 7.20 1.06 -7.15
CA LEU A 76 5.79 1.40 -6.89
C LEU A 76 5.16 2.10 -8.09
N LYS A 77 5.89 2.96 -8.76
CA LYS A 77 5.37 3.62 -9.96
C LYS A 77 5.02 2.61 -11.04
N LYS A 78 5.79 1.54 -11.16
CA LYS A 78 5.49 0.46 -12.10
C LYS A 78 4.25 -0.32 -11.68
N LEU A 79 4.13 -0.61 -10.39
CA LEU A 79 2.99 -1.34 -9.87
C LEU A 79 1.69 -0.54 -9.97
N LEU A 80 1.78 0.77 -9.88
CA LEU A 80 0.62 1.66 -9.87
C LEU A 80 0.23 2.18 -11.25
N SER A 81 1.09 2.00 -12.22
CA SER A 81 0.83 2.50 -13.57
C SER A 81 -0.07 1.59 -14.41
#